data_abc7ca11948acccc324b54e47a9f9317
#
_entry.id   abc7ca11948acccc324b54e47a9f9317
#
_cell.length_a   1.000
_cell.length_b   1.000
_cell.length_c   1.000
_cell.angle_alpha   90.00
_cell.angle_beta   90.00
_cell.angle_gamma   90.00
#
_symmetry.space_group_name_H-M   'P 1'
#
loop_
_entity.id
_entity.type
_entity.pdbx_description
1 polymer ?
#
loop_
_entity_poly.entity_id
_entity_poly.type
_entity_poly.pdbx_seq_one_letter_code
_entity_poly.pdbx_strand_id
1 'polypeptide(L)'
;MAQLQRPAFAYMKGKLVPWEQATLHIGAEAVTRGRNVFEGLKGYWQPDGQFKIIMMRQHYERLKRSARLLHIPCEYTFEEYCRAIDQLIGALITPGRDMWVRTTLFVTEGHWGEDTVADLVLTAYHQDRAVPKSIRMGVSTWRRSSDVALPARIKTGSNYQVSLLARLEGKSRGYEDMVLLNQSGRVAEATASCILMVRNDTIVTPPATEGALESITLDIVESLAQSAGVKFFRRPIDRTELLVADELGVCGTLHEVTLVSAIDEYKLSEKSPILGAIQQRYLEAVRGLSPHPVIAFSLLPSAKIHQ
;
A
#
# COMPACT_ATOMS: atom_id res chain seq x y z
N MET A 1 -0.19 6.08 13.29
CA MET A 1 1.07 5.55 12.76
C MET A 1 2.19 6.07 13.64
N ALA A 2 3.13 5.19 14.02
CA ALA A 2 4.37 5.64 14.64
C ALA A 2 5.08 6.63 13.69
N GLN A 3 5.73 7.63 14.25
CA GLN A 3 6.55 8.56 13.49
C GLN A 3 7.69 7.75 12.84
N LEU A 4 7.76 7.75 11.50
CA LEU A 4 8.82 7.04 10.79
C LEU A 4 10.17 7.65 11.16
N GLN A 5 11.09 6.81 11.61
CA GLN A 5 12.45 7.25 11.91
C GLN A 5 13.15 7.62 10.61
N ARG A 6 13.74 8.81 10.57
CA ARG A 6 14.46 9.34 9.41
C ARG A 6 15.62 8.40 9.03
N PRO A 7 15.70 7.92 7.78
CA PRO A 7 16.80 7.07 7.36
C PRO A 7 18.09 7.89 7.13
N ALA A 8 19.23 7.22 7.17
CA ALA A 8 20.53 7.87 6.91
C ALA A 8 20.71 8.20 5.42
N PHE A 9 20.15 7.38 4.53
CA PHE A 9 20.33 7.48 3.09
C PHE A 9 19.00 7.41 2.35
N ALA A 10 18.98 8.01 1.16
CA ALA A 10 18.00 7.76 0.11
C ALA A 10 18.73 7.32 -1.18
N TYR A 11 18.00 6.74 -2.12
CA TYR A 11 18.52 6.52 -3.48
C TYR A 11 17.91 7.57 -4.41
N MET A 12 18.73 8.29 -5.14
CA MET A 12 18.32 9.35 -6.05
C MET A 12 19.41 9.58 -7.12
N LYS A 13 19.01 9.90 -8.35
CA LYS A 13 19.95 10.14 -9.46
C LYS A 13 20.92 8.97 -9.68
N GLY A 14 20.39 7.76 -9.62
CA GLY A 14 21.14 6.54 -9.88
C GLY A 14 22.11 6.08 -8.78
N LYS A 15 22.09 6.71 -7.58
CA LYS A 15 23.02 6.40 -6.49
C LYS A 15 22.44 6.62 -5.09
N LEU A 16 23.11 6.08 -4.08
CA LEU A 16 22.87 6.44 -2.69
C LEU A 16 23.36 7.84 -2.40
N VAL A 17 22.53 8.62 -1.72
CA VAL A 17 22.86 9.97 -1.23
C VAL A 17 22.49 10.08 0.25
N PRO A 18 23.23 10.86 1.05
CA PRO A 18 22.78 11.23 2.40
C PRO A 18 21.38 11.83 2.35
N TRP A 19 20.57 11.54 3.36
CA TRP A 19 19.18 12.00 3.40
C TRP A 19 19.03 13.51 3.13
N GLU A 20 19.90 14.34 3.70
CA GLU A 20 19.88 15.80 3.57
C GLU A 20 20.14 16.29 2.13
N GLN A 21 20.76 15.45 1.30
CA GLN A 21 21.04 15.76 -0.09
C GLN A 21 19.94 15.28 -1.04
N ALA A 22 18.98 14.47 -0.55
CA ALA A 22 17.85 13.99 -1.34
C ALA A 22 16.78 15.09 -1.48
N THR A 23 17.07 16.09 -2.34
CA THR A 23 16.24 17.29 -2.53
C THR A 23 15.78 17.43 -3.97
N LEU A 24 14.61 18.03 -4.16
CA LEU A 24 14.08 18.44 -5.46
C LEU A 24 14.14 19.95 -5.59
N HIS A 25 14.41 20.41 -6.82
CA HIS A 25 14.34 21.83 -7.12
C HIS A 25 12.89 22.33 -6.99
N ILE A 26 12.70 23.53 -6.45
CA ILE A 26 11.38 24.12 -6.22
C ILE A 26 10.55 24.27 -7.52
N GLY A 27 11.21 24.44 -8.68
CA GLY A 27 10.56 24.52 -9.99
C GLY A 27 10.15 23.18 -10.61
N ALA A 28 10.50 22.04 -9.99
CA ALA A 28 10.09 20.72 -10.51
C ALA A 28 8.59 20.57 -10.55
N GLU A 29 8.01 19.97 -11.60
CA GLU A 29 6.56 19.72 -11.67
C GLU A 29 6.05 18.81 -10.56
N ALA A 30 6.92 17.94 -10.04
CA ALA A 30 6.60 17.16 -8.84
C ALA A 30 6.28 18.05 -7.63
N VAL A 31 6.92 19.22 -7.51
CA VAL A 31 6.68 20.19 -6.44
C VAL A 31 5.51 21.12 -6.77
N THR A 32 5.50 21.68 -7.98
CA THR A 32 4.54 22.72 -8.37
C THR A 32 3.15 22.15 -8.75
N ARG A 33 3.06 20.90 -9.24
CA ARG A 33 1.84 20.25 -9.74
C ARG A 33 1.59 18.85 -9.18
N GLY A 34 2.44 18.34 -8.28
CA GLY A 34 2.30 17.00 -7.72
C GLY A 34 2.47 15.88 -8.75
N ARG A 35 3.19 16.12 -9.87
CA ARG A 35 3.41 15.11 -10.91
C ARG A 35 4.40 14.05 -10.43
N ASN A 36 3.84 13.00 -9.87
CA ASN A 36 4.59 11.82 -9.43
C ASN A 36 3.70 10.58 -9.42
N VAL A 37 4.33 9.42 -9.46
CA VAL A 37 3.69 8.14 -9.14
C VAL A 37 4.57 7.40 -8.14
N PHE A 38 3.96 6.56 -7.31
CA PHE A 38 4.73 5.89 -6.28
C PHE A 38 4.27 4.47 -5.99
N GLU A 39 5.14 3.71 -5.36
CA GLU A 39 4.85 2.41 -4.78
C GLU A 39 5.30 2.33 -3.33
N GLY A 40 4.67 1.42 -2.60
CA GLY A 40 5.13 1.02 -1.29
C GLY A 40 5.30 -0.49 -1.27
N LEU A 41 6.52 -0.95 -1.04
CA LEU A 41 6.86 -2.36 -0.92
C LEU A 41 7.15 -2.69 0.54
N LYS A 42 6.88 -3.91 0.96
CA LYS A 42 7.26 -4.38 2.29
C LYS A 42 8.19 -5.57 2.17
N GLY A 43 9.25 -5.53 2.97
CA GLY A 43 10.17 -6.61 3.13
C GLY A 43 10.15 -7.12 4.56
N TYR A 44 10.35 -8.41 4.69
CA TYR A 44 10.24 -9.14 5.93
C TYR A 44 11.52 -9.88 6.22
N TRP A 45 11.95 -9.82 7.47
CA TRP A 45 13.00 -10.66 7.96
C TRP A 45 12.49 -12.11 8.10
N GLN A 46 13.11 -13.04 7.40
CA GLN A 46 12.69 -14.43 7.34
C GLN A 46 13.34 -15.28 8.44
N PRO A 47 12.77 -16.46 8.77
CA PRO A 47 13.36 -17.38 9.75
C PRO A 47 14.75 -17.90 9.35
N ASP A 48 15.05 -17.95 8.05
CA ASP A 48 16.36 -18.34 7.51
C ASP A 48 17.46 -17.27 7.65
N GLY A 49 17.16 -16.16 8.36
CA GLY A 49 18.10 -15.06 8.55
C GLY A 49 18.28 -14.16 7.33
N GLN A 50 17.43 -14.28 6.32
CA GLN A 50 17.48 -13.45 5.12
C GLN A 50 16.36 -12.40 5.14
N PHE A 51 16.62 -11.27 4.50
CA PHE A 51 15.59 -10.26 4.25
C PHE A 51 15.04 -10.42 2.83
N LYS A 52 13.72 -10.52 2.69
CA LYS A 52 13.07 -10.69 1.40
C LYS A 52 11.94 -9.68 1.23
N ILE A 53 11.88 -9.04 0.06
CA ILE A 53 10.74 -8.21 -0.33
C ILE A 53 9.73 -9.09 -1.05
N ILE A 54 8.44 -8.89 -0.75
CA ILE A 54 7.36 -9.61 -1.43
C ILE A 54 6.85 -8.83 -2.64
N MET A 55 6.42 -9.55 -3.68
CA MET A 55 5.68 -9.04 -4.84
C MET A 55 6.39 -7.88 -5.59
N MET A 56 7.72 -7.85 -5.59
CA MET A 56 8.51 -6.74 -6.15
C MET A 56 8.18 -6.46 -7.61
N ARG A 57 8.02 -7.51 -8.43
CA ARG A 57 7.68 -7.37 -9.86
C ARG A 57 6.31 -6.76 -10.03
N GLN A 58 5.31 -7.19 -9.29
CA GLN A 58 3.95 -6.65 -9.36
C GLN A 58 3.89 -5.16 -8.99
N HIS A 59 4.67 -4.75 -7.98
CA HIS A 59 4.82 -3.34 -7.62
C HIS A 59 5.50 -2.53 -8.74
N TYR A 60 6.57 -3.05 -9.33
CA TYR A 60 7.23 -2.41 -10.46
C TYR A 60 6.29 -2.25 -11.66
N GLU A 61 5.55 -3.30 -12.02
CA GLU A 61 4.58 -3.25 -13.13
C GLU A 61 3.46 -2.23 -12.86
N ARG A 62 2.97 -2.12 -11.62
CA ARG A 62 1.96 -1.12 -11.26
C ARG A 62 2.53 0.30 -11.26
N LEU A 63 3.79 0.50 -10.85
CA LEU A 63 4.49 1.78 -10.99
C LEU A 63 4.53 2.22 -12.45
N LYS A 64 4.95 1.32 -13.36
CA LYS A 64 4.98 1.59 -14.82
C LYS A 64 3.60 1.88 -15.40
N ARG A 65 2.56 1.13 -15.00
CA ARG A 65 1.18 1.42 -15.43
C ARG A 65 0.72 2.81 -14.98
N SER A 66 0.97 3.16 -13.71
CA SER A 66 0.65 4.49 -13.18
C SER A 66 1.40 5.59 -13.92
N ALA A 67 2.69 5.41 -14.19
CA ALA A 67 3.53 6.34 -14.94
C ALA A 67 2.99 6.54 -16.36
N ARG A 68 2.65 5.45 -17.07
CA ARG A 68 2.08 5.51 -18.42
C ARG A 68 0.79 6.31 -18.47
N LEU A 69 -0.11 6.12 -17.50
CA LEU A 69 -1.40 6.84 -17.44
C LEU A 69 -1.26 8.34 -17.17
N LEU A 70 -0.16 8.76 -16.51
CA LEU A 70 0.16 10.18 -16.29
C LEU A 70 1.19 10.73 -17.27
N HIS A 71 1.52 9.97 -18.34
CA HIS A 71 2.55 10.35 -19.31
C HIS A 71 3.88 10.76 -18.65
N ILE A 72 4.28 10.01 -17.61
CA ILE A 72 5.58 10.17 -16.94
C ILE A 72 6.53 9.13 -17.53
N PRO A 73 7.68 9.52 -18.11
CA PRO A 73 8.66 8.57 -18.64
C PRO A 73 9.22 7.70 -17.50
N CYS A 74 9.28 6.40 -17.73
CA CYS A 74 9.83 5.43 -16.79
C CYS A 74 10.71 4.45 -17.57
N GLU A 75 11.97 4.80 -17.73
CA GLU A 75 12.94 4.04 -18.55
C GLU A 75 13.65 2.94 -17.75
N TYR A 76 13.52 2.95 -16.43
CA TYR A 76 14.12 1.93 -15.57
C TYR A 76 13.62 0.53 -15.94
N THR A 77 14.55 -0.37 -16.20
CA THR A 77 14.28 -1.81 -16.32
C THR A 77 13.97 -2.40 -14.95
N PHE A 78 13.38 -3.61 -14.93
CA PHE A 78 13.12 -4.29 -13.65
C PHE A 78 14.42 -4.61 -12.91
N GLU A 79 15.48 -4.97 -13.63
CA GLU A 79 16.81 -5.27 -13.07
C GLU A 79 17.44 -4.03 -12.43
N GLU A 80 17.32 -2.86 -13.05
CA GLU A 80 17.80 -1.58 -12.48
C GLU A 80 16.99 -1.19 -11.24
N TYR A 81 15.67 -1.39 -11.28
CA TYR A 81 14.80 -1.20 -10.13
C TYR A 81 15.19 -2.09 -8.95
N CYS A 82 15.45 -3.37 -9.20
CA CYS A 82 15.91 -4.30 -8.18
C CYS A 82 17.27 -3.90 -7.60
N ARG A 83 18.24 -3.50 -8.45
CA ARG A 83 19.55 -3.04 -8.00
C ARG A 83 19.45 -1.80 -7.11
N ALA A 84 18.61 -0.83 -7.49
CA ALA A 84 18.41 0.39 -6.70
C ALA A 84 17.84 0.07 -5.30
N ILE A 85 16.87 -0.82 -5.22
CA ILE A 85 16.30 -1.28 -3.94
C ILE A 85 17.34 -2.02 -3.12
N ASP A 86 18.08 -2.94 -3.74
CA ASP A 86 19.13 -3.73 -3.07
C ASP A 86 20.21 -2.85 -2.46
N GLN A 87 20.71 -1.85 -3.20
CA GLN A 87 21.68 -0.87 -2.71
C GLN A 87 21.15 -0.09 -1.49
N LEU A 88 19.91 0.40 -1.57
CA LEU A 88 19.32 1.18 -0.47
C LEU A 88 19.10 0.31 0.78
N ILE A 89 18.55 -0.88 0.60
CA ILE A 89 18.30 -1.80 1.72
C ILE A 89 19.62 -2.25 2.34
N GLY A 90 20.62 -2.62 1.53
CA GLY A 90 21.95 -3.00 2.04
C GLY A 90 22.61 -1.93 2.92
N ALA A 91 22.37 -0.65 2.62
CA ALA A 91 22.88 0.46 3.40
C ALA A 91 22.10 0.77 4.70
N LEU A 92 20.85 0.28 4.82
CA LEU A 92 19.93 0.68 5.90
C LEU A 92 19.49 -0.47 6.80
N ILE A 93 19.61 -1.71 6.32
CA ILE A 93 19.01 -2.86 7.00
C ILE A 93 19.59 -3.11 8.37
N THR A 94 18.72 -3.43 9.32
CA THR A 94 19.09 -3.94 10.64
C THR A 94 18.54 -5.36 10.79
N PRO A 95 19.38 -6.32 11.22
CA PRO A 95 18.96 -7.69 11.42
C PRO A 95 17.70 -7.81 12.29
N GLY A 96 16.80 -8.72 11.90
CA GLY A 96 15.58 -9.00 12.64
C GLY A 96 14.45 -7.99 12.47
N ARG A 97 14.66 -6.87 11.77
CA ARG A 97 13.63 -5.85 11.52
C ARG A 97 13.05 -5.95 10.13
N ASP A 98 11.75 -5.74 10.03
CA ASP A 98 11.05 -5.55 8.75
C ASP A 98 11.30 -4.13 8.23
N MET A 99 11.14 -3.91 6.92
CA MET A 99 11.29 -2.59 6.30
C MET A 99 10.15 -2.30 5.32
N TRP A 100 9.77 -1.04 5.26
CA TRP A 100 8.93 -0.49 4.21
C TRP A 100 9.77 0.36 3.27
N VAL A 101 9.69 0.08 1.97
CA VAL A 101 10.37 0.80 0.90
C VAL A 101 9.34 1.62 0.14
N ARG A 102 9.53 2.92 0.05
CA ARG A 102 8.79 3.79 -0.84
C ARG A 102 9.61 4.08 -2.08
N THR A 103 9.07 3.76 -3.23
CA THR A 103 9.64 4.13 -4.52
C THR A 103 8.77 5.23 -5.12
N THR A 104 9.35 6.31 -5.61
CA THR A 104 8.61 7.42 -6.21
C THR A 104 9.31 7.85 -7.48
N LEU A 105 8.58 7.91 -8.57
CA LEU A 105 9.03 8.50 -9.82
C LEU A 105 8.52 9.94 -9.86
N PHE A 106 9.43 10.90 -9.73
CA PHE A 106 9.14 12.33 -9.73
C PHE A 106 9.44 12.96 -11.07
N VAL A 107 8.56 13.83 -11.57
CA VAL A 107 8.87 14.71 -12.70
C VAL A 107 9.74 15.86 -12.19
N THR A 108 11.01 15.86 -12.65
CA THR A 108 12.05 16.82 -12.23
C THR A 108 12.16 18.01 -13.16
N GLU A 109 11.92 17.79 -14.46
CA GLU A 109 12.00 18.82 -15.51
C GLU A 109 10.82 18.68 -16.48
N GLY A 110 10.58 19.70 -17.30
CA GLY A 110 9.49 19.79 -18.26
C GLY A 110 8.44 20.82 -17.87
N HIS A 111 7.50 21.08 -18.81
CA HIS A 111 6.43 22.03 -18.61
C HIS A 111 5.14 21.52 -19.27
N TRP A 112 4.06 21.37 -18.50
CA TRP A 112 2.75 20.90 -18.99
C TRP A 112 2.79 19.59 -19.80
N GLY A 113 3.74 18.71 -19.48
CA GLY A 113 3.91 17.41 -20.15
C GLY A 113 4.88 17.42 -21.33
N GLU A 114 5.38 18.59 -21.75
CA GLU A 114 6.42 18.72 -22.76
C GLU A 114 7.80 18.58 -22.11
N ASP A 115 8.77 17.99 -22.81
CA ASP A 115 10.14 17.76 -22.38
C ASP A 115 10.26 17.15 -20.97
N THR A 116 9.35 16.25 -20.65
CA THR A 116 9.23 15.67 -19.31
C THR A 116 10.42 14.76 -19.00
N VAL A 117 11.18 15.11 -17.96
CA VAL A 117 12.23 14.27 -17.36
C VAL A 117 11.75 13.80 -15.98
N ALA A 118 11.98 12.53 -15.68
CA ALA A 118 11.61 11.95 -14.39
C ALA A 118 12.76 11.17 -13.78
N ASP A 119 12.86 11.19 -12.44
CA ASP A 119 13.86 10.44 -11.69
C ASP A 119 13.22 9.53 -10.65
N LEU A 120 13.82 8.36 -10.45
CA LEU A 120 13.40 7.39 -9.46
C LEU A 120 14.08 7.67 -8.12
N VAL A 121 13.26 7.98 -7.12
CA VAL A 121 13.71 8.19 -5.75
C VAL A 121 13.19 7.07 -4.86
N LEU A 122 14.07 6.51 -4.04
CA LEU A 122 13.73 5.47 -3.08
C LEU A 122 14.06 5.94 -1.67
N THR A 123 13.14 5.66 -0.75
CA THR A 123 13.35 5.79 0.69
C THR A 123 12.93 4.50 1.38
N ALA A 124 13.58 4.15 2.49
CA ALA A 124 13.23 2.96 3.24
C ALA A 124 13.23 3.23 4.74
N TYR A 125 12.31 2.57 5.44
CA TYR A 125 12.06 2.80 6.86
C TYR A 125 11.91 1.46 7.56
N HIS A 126 12.54 1.33 8.74
CA HIS A 126 12.32 0.19 9.59
C HIS A 126 10.89 0.15 10.13
N GLN A 127 10.37 -1.05 10.27
CA GLN A 127 9.09 -1.30 10.90
C GLN A 127 9.24 -2.39 11.96
N ASP A 128 8.44 -2.28 13.02
CA ASP A 128 8.42 -3.30 14.05
C ASP A 128 7.57 -4.50 13.60
N ARG A 129 8.01 -5.70 14.00
CA ARG A 129 7.23 -6.91 13.82
C ARG A 129 6.07 -6.89 14.82
N ALA A 130 4.87 -6.71 14.32
CA ALA A 130 3.68 -6.74 15.15
C ALA A 130 2.50 -7.32 14.37
N VAL A 131 1.58 -7.97 15.08
CA VAL A 131 0.24 -8.25 14.55
C VAL A 131 -0.53 -6.93 14.56
N PRO A 132 -1.15 -6.52 13.43
CA PRO A 132 -1.94 -5.31 13.40
C PRO A 132 -3.07 -5.35 14.44
N LYS A 133 -3.18 -4.30 15.26
CA LYS A 133 -4.30 -4.13 16.19
C LYS A 133 -5.56 -3.77 15.41
N SER A 134 -6.72 -4.19 15.91
CA SER A 134 -8.00 -3.77 15.35
C SER A 134 -8.16 -2.25 15.47
N ILE A 135 -8.84 -1.66 14.48
CA ILE A 135 -9.08 -0.22 14.36
C ILE A 135 -10.57 0.09 14.35
N ARG A 136 -10.91 1.31 14.74
CA ARG A 136 -12.25 1.88 14.57
C ARG A 136 -12.24 2.74 13.31
N MET A 137 -13.25 2.58 12.48
CA MET A 137 -13.39 3.35 11.24
C MET A 137 -14.68 4.16 11.23
N GLY A 138 -14.67 5.26 10.51
CA GLY A 138 -15.87 6.02 10.17
C GLY A 138 -16.07 6.11 8.67
N VAL A 139 -17.29 6.41 8.23
CA VAL A 139 -17.55 6.76 6.82
C VAL A 139 -17.29 8.25 6.63
N SER A 140 -16.41 8.58 5.69
CA SER A 140 -15.99 9.95 5.39
C SER A 140 -17.06 10.73 4.62
N THR A 141 -17.10 12.04 4.83
CA THR A 141 -17.83 12.97 3.98
C THR A 141 -17.12 13.21 2.63
N TRP A 142 -15.80 13.00 2.58
CA TRP A 142 -15.00 13.06 1.36
C TRP A 142 -15.23 11.83 0.49
N ARG A 143 -15.18 12.02 -0.83
CA ARG A 143 -15.42 10.94 -1.80
C ARG A 143 -14.21 10.73 -2.70
N ARG A 144 -14.01 9.50 -3.17
CA ARG A 144 -12.99 9.19 -4.18
C ARG A 144 -13.27 9.94 -5.48
N SER A 145 -12.21 10.39 -6.14
CA SER A 145 -12.32 10.99 -7.48
C SER A 145 -12.90 9.96 -8.46
N SER A 146 -13.70 10.44 -9.41
CA SER A 146 -14.21 9.60 -10.48
C SER A 146 -13.09 9.22 -11.46
N ASP A 147 -13.28 8.13 -12.20
CA ASP A 147 -12.30 7.65 -13.18
C ASP A 147 -12.02 8.67 -14.29
N VAL A 148 -13.02 9.50 -14.64
CA VAL A 148 -12.87 10.58 -15.64
C VAL A 148 -12.28 11.88 -15.10
N ALA A 149 -12.09 12.00 -13.78
CA ALA A 149 -11.43 13.16 -13.16
C ALA A 149 -9.96 12.83 -12.83
N LEU A 150 -9.73 11.85 -11.98
CA LEU A 150 -8.40 11.33 -11.65
C LEU A 150 -8.53 9.84 -11.28
N PRO A 151 -8.22 8.92 -12.22
CA PRO A 151 -8.45 7.49 -12.04
C PRO A 151 -7.81 6.93 -10.77
N ALA A 152 -8.58 6.19 -9.96
CA ALA A 152 -8.11 5.57 -8.72
C ALA A 152 -7.00 4.54 -8.95
N ARG A 153 -6.95 3.93 -10.15
CA ARG A 153 -5.89 2.98 -10.54
C ARG A 153 -4.52 3.61 -10.74
N ILE A 154 -4.44 4.95 -10.78
CA ILE A 154 -3.15 5.67 -10.79
C ILE A 154 -2.70 5.89 -9.35
N LYS A 155 -1.61 5.23 -8.96
CA LYS A 155 -1.01 5.41 -7.64
C LYS A 155 -0.12 6.66 -7.63
N THR A 156 -0.77 7.83 -7.55
CA THR A 156 -0.14 9.16 -7.53
C THR A 156 -0.40 9.90 -6.23
N GLY A 157 0.52 10.77 -5.82
CA GLY A 157 0.35 11.62 -4.64
C GLY A 157 -0.91 12.46 -4.67
N SER A 158 -1.34 12.92 -5.84
CA SER A 158 -2.55 13.73 -6.03
C SER A 158 -3.83 12.98 -5.60
N ASN A 159 -3.92 11.67 -5.86
CA ASN A 159 -5.04 10.84 -5.40
C ASN A 159 -5.09 10.70 -3.88
N TYR A 160 -3.96 10.87 -3.19
CA TYR A 160 -3.87 10.75 -1.74
C TYR A 160 -4.22 12.05 -0.99
N GLN A 161 -4.50 13.15 -1.69
CA GLN A 161 -4.97 14.38 -1.05
C GLN A 161 -6.36 14.17 -0.42
N VAL A 162 -7.29 13.54 -1.14
CA VAL A 162 -8.61 13.21 -0.57
C VAL A 162 -8.50 12.20 0.57
N SER A 163 -7.58 11.25 0.49
CA SER A 163 -7.29 10.31 1.58
C SER A 163 -6.77 11.03 2.83
N LEU A 164 -5.90 12.05 2.66
CA LEU A 164 -5.41 12.89 3.76
C LEU A 164 -6.56 13.66 4.42
N LEU A 165 -7.43 14.30 3.62
CA LEU A 165 -8.59 15.05 4.13
C LEU A 165 -9.53 14.15 4.93
N ALA A 166 -9.86 12.97 4.40
CA ALA A 166 -10.68 11.98 5.09
C ALA A 166 -10.02 11.50 6.40
N ARG A 167 -8.70 11.33 6.39
CA ARG A 167 -7.96 10.91 7.57
C ARG A 167 -7.94 11.98 8.66
N LEU A 168 -7.81 13.26 8.30
CA LEU A 168 -7.91 14.38 9.23
C LEU A 168 -9.32 14.50 9.82
N GLU A 169 -10.37 14.30 9.00
CA GLU A 169 -11.76 14.18 9.45
C GLU A 169 -11.89 13.04 10.46
N GLY A 170 -11.40 11.85 10.13
CA GLY A 170 -11.43 10.69 11.03
C GLY A 170 -10.75 10.97 12.36
N LYS A 171 -9.56 11.57 12.34
CA LYS A 171 -8.82 11.93 13.55
C LYS A 171 -9.62 12.88 14.45
N SER A 172 -10.30 13.88 13.88
CA SER A 172 -11.14 14.82 14.66
C SER A 172 -12.36 14.16 15.29
N ARG A 173 -12.82 13.03 14.73
CA ARG A 173 -13.96 12.23 15.18
C ARG A 173 -13.55 11.00 16.03
N GLY A 174 -12.24 10.80 16.29
CA GLY A 174 -11.73 9.70 17.09
C GLY A 174 -11.66 8.35 16.37
N TYR A 175 -11.55 8.35 15.03
CA TYR A 175 -11.33 7.15 14.22
C TYR A 175 -9.86 7.02 13.80
N GLU A 176 -9.39 5.78 13.67
CA GLU A 176 -8.05 5.48 13.22
C GLU A 176 -7.92 5.51 11.69
N ASP A 177 -9.00 5.18 10.96
CA ASP A 177 -9.07 5.28 9.49
C ASP A 177 -10.52 5.57 9.05
N MET A 178 -10.70 5.87 7.76
CA MET A 178 -12.00 6.22 7.19
C MET A 178 -12.29 5.42 5.92
N VAL A 179 -13.55 5.09 5.72
CA VAL A 179 -14.08 4.56 4.48
C VAL A 179 -14.42 5.71 3.55
N LEU A 180 -13.92 5.66 2.33
CA LEU A 180 -14.26 6.57 1.25
C LEU A 180 -15.35 5.95 0.37
N LEU A 181 -16.38 6.71 0.07
CA LEU A 181 -17.39 6.36 -0.91
C LEU A 181 -17.03 6.91 -2.28
N ASN A 182 -17.54 6.30 -3.33
CA ASN A 182 -17.48 6.84 -4.69
C ASN A 182 -18.59 7.88 -4.94
N GLN A 183 -18.66 8.41 -6.17
CA GLN A 183 -19.65 9.43 -6.54
C GLN A 183 -21.10 8.91 -6.50
N SER A 184 -21.30 7.60 -6.64
CA SER A 184 -22.62 6.93 -6.52
C SER A 184 -23.01 6.59 -5.07
N GLY A 185 -22.19 6.95 -4.08
CA GLY A 185 -22.46 6.67 -2.66
C GLY A 185 -22.14 5.23 -2.22
N ARG A 186 -21.51 4.42 -3.08
CA ARG A 186 -21.06 3.06 -2.75
C ARG A 186 -19.64 3.07 -2.19
N VAL A 187 -19.30 2.04 -1.44
CA VAL A 187 -17.98 1.86 -0.85
C VAL A 187 -16.92 1.73 -1.95
N ALA A 188 -15.88 2.56 -1.86
CA ALA A 188 -14.72 2.47 -2.73
C ALA A 188 -13.56 1.76 -2.02
N GLU A 189 -12.92 2.41 -1.09
CA GLU A 189 -11.78 1.88 -0.33
C GLU A 189 -11.62 2.64 1.00
N ALA A 190 -10.66 2.30 1.83
CA ALA A 190 -10.22 3.12 2.94
C ALA A 190 -9.20 4.18 2.49
N THR A 191 -8.64 4.97 3.42
CA THR A 191 -7.73 6.07 3.03
C THR A 191 -6.42 5.60 2.38
N ALA A 192 -5.97 4.37 2.66
CA ALA A 192 -4.75 3.80 2.09
C ALA A 192 -4.80 2.25 1.98
N SER A 193 -5.99 1.66 1.99
CA SER A 193 -6.18 0.21 1.99
C SER A 193 -7.55 -0.19 1.40
N CYS A 194 -7.68 -1.43 0.95
CA CYS A 194 -8.94 -1.98 0.48
C CYS A 194 -9.82 -2.41 1.65
N ILE A 195 -11.13 -2.36 1.45
CA ILE A 195 -12.13 -2.86 2.42
C ILE A 195 -12.34 -4.36 2.21
N LEU A 196 -12.36 -5.10 3.31
CA LEU A 196 -12.79 -6.50 3.39
C LEU A 196 -14.05 -6.57 4.26
N MET A 197 -15.14 -7.06 3.72
CA MET A 197 -16.39 -7.25 4.44
C MET A 197 -16.75 -8.72 4.41
N VAL A 198 -17.14 -9.29 5.55
CA VAL A 198 -17.74 -10.64 5.61
C VAL A 198 -19.25 -10.51 5.74
N ARG A 199 -19.96 -11.24 4.92
CA ARG A 199 -21.42 -11.43 4.96
C ARG A 199 -21.73 -12.88 4.62
N ASN A 200 -22.47 -13.57 5.52
CA ASN A 200 -22.88 -14.96 5.33
C ASN A 200 -21.68 -15.85 4.91
N ASP A 201 -20.64 -15.86 5.74
CA ASP A 201 -19.39 -16.62 5.55
C ASP A 201 -18.64 -16.36 4.24
N THR A 202 -18.90 -15.22 3.63
CA THR A 202 -18.31 -14.83 2.35
C THR A 202 -17.57 -13.51 2.48
N ILE A 203 -16.31 -13.46 2.06
CA ILE A 203 -15.55 -12.20 1.96
C ILE A 203 -16.00 -11.46 0.70
N VAL A 204 -16.33 -10.20 0.88
CA VAL A 204 -16.72 -9.27 -0.20
C VAL A 204 -15.84 -8.03 -0.16
N THR A 205 -15.42 -7.55 -1.33
CA THR A 205 -14.63 -6.32 -1.48
C THR A 205 -15.10 -5.53 -2.70
N PRO A 206 -15.02 -4.19 -2.69
CA PRO A 206 -15.33 -3.40 -3.88
C PRO A 206 -14.35 -3.69 -5.02
N PRO A 207 -14.81 -3.84 -6.26
CA PRO A 207 -13.91 -3.89 -7.42
C PRO A 207 -13.31 -2.52 -7.72
N ALA A 208 -12.25 -2.49 -8.53
CA ALA A 208 -11.59 -1.25 -8.95
C ALA A 208 -12.53 -0.27 -9.68
N THR A 209 -13.59 -0.76 -10.29
CA THR A 209 -14.64 0.05 -10.93
C THR A 209 -15.45 0.91 -9.96
N GLU A 210 -15.41 0.60 -8.66
CA GLU A 210 -16.03 1.41 -7.62
C GLU A 210 -15.09 2.54 -7.12
N GLY A 211 -13.93 2.73 -7.74
CA GLY A 211 -12.97 3.77 -7.39
C GLY A 211 -11.88 3.32 -6.41
N ALA A 212 -11.68 2.01 -6.23
CA ALA A 212 -10.57 1.45 -5.48
C ALA A 212 -9.30 1.34 -6.32
N LEU A 213 -8.14 1.43 -5.68
CA LEU A 213 -6.86 1.06 -6.30
C LEU A 213 -6.81 -0.45 -6.54
N GLU A 214 -6.27 -0.87 -7.69
CA GLU A 214 -5.94 -2.28 -7.96
C GLU A 214 -4.84 -2.74 -6.98
N SER A 215 -5.21 -3.51 -5.96
CA SER A 215 -4.35 -3.81 -4.82
C SER A 215 -3.67 -5.17 -4.94
N ILE A 216 -2.34 -5.17 -4.88
CA ILE A 216 -1.50 -6.38 -4.85
C ILE A 216 -1.74 -7.18 -3.56
N THR A 217 -1.91 -6.50 -2.43
CA THR A 217 -2.22 -7.18 -1.15
C THR A 217 -3.60 -7.85 -1.18
N LEU A 218 -4.58 -7.24 -1.86
CA LEU A 218 -5.91 -7.83 -2.01
C LEU A 218 -5.86 -9.13 -2.81
N ASP A 219 -5.04 -9.19 -3.87
CA ASP A 219 -4.86 -10.41 -4.67
C ASP A 219 -4.25 -11.54 -3.83
N ILE A 220 -3.32 -11.21 -2.93
CA ILE A 220 -2.79 -12.18 -1.95
C ILE A 220 -3.91 -12.67 -1.01
N VAL A 221 -4.68 -11.75 -0.43
CA VAL A 221 -5.78 -12.07 0.50
C VAL A 221 -6.83 -12.95 -0.17
N GLU A 222 -7.21 -12.64 -1.41
CA GLU A 222 -8.14 -13.46 -2.20
C GLU A 222 -7.63 -14.88 -2.41
N SER A 223 -6.37 -15.05 -2.78
CA SER A 223 -5.74 -16.36 -2.97
C SER A 223 -5.66 -17.17 -1.67
N LEU A 224 -5.32 -16.50 -0.56
CA LEU A 224 -5.30 -17.13 0.77
C LEU A 224 -6.71 -17.56 1.22
N ALA A 225 -7.74 -16.74 0.96
CA ALA A 225 -9.12 -17.07 1.28
C ALA A 225 -9.60 -18.29 0.47
N GLN A 226 -9.34 -18.31 -0.83
CA GLN A 226 -9.69 -19.42 -1.71
C GLN A 226 -9.01 -20.71 -1.29
N SER A 227 -7.73 -20.68 -0.93
CA SER A 227 -6.99 -21.86 -0.44
C SER A 227 -7.50 -22.36 0.91
N ALA A 228 -8.15 -21.50 1.69
CA ALA A 228 -8.81 -21.84 2.95
C ALA A 228 -10.27 -22.30 2.77
N GLY A 229 -10.77 -22.38 1.54
CA GLY A 229 -12.16 -22.75 1.25
C GLY A 229 -13.17 -21.64 1.54
N VAL A 230 -12.71 -20.40 1.78
CA VAL A 230 -13.56 -19.23 2.03
C VAL A 230 -13.95 -18.60 0.69
N LYS A 231 -15.26 -18.40 0.50
CA LYS A 231 -15.77 -17.71 -0.69
C LYS A 231 -15.31 -16.25 -0.70
N PHE A 232 -14.91 -15.77 -1.87
CA PHE A 232 -14.43 -14.40 -2.06
C PHE A 232 -15.05 -13.80 -3.31
N PHE A 233 -15.68 -12.62 -3.19
CA PHE A 233 -16.29 -11.92 -4.32
C PHE A 233 -15.89 -10.44 -4.37
N ARG A 234 -15.62 -9.98 -5.58
CA ARG A 234 -15.46 -8.56 -5.90
C ARG A 234 -16.80 -8.05 -6.45
N ARG A 235 -17.54 -7.30 -5.64
CA ARG A 235 -18.81 -6.67 -6.02
C ARG A 235 -18.99 -5.32 -5.37
N PRO A 236 -19.88 -4.46 -5.91
CA PRO A 236 -20.30 -3.26 -5.22
C PRO A 236 -20.81 -3.55 -3.79
N ILE A 237 -20.51 -2.64 -2.88
CA ILE A 237 -20.99 -2.67 -1.49
C ILE A 237 -21.70 -1.34 -1.24
N ASP A 238 -22.95 -1.40 -0.83
CA ASP A 238 -23.68 -0.21 -0.40
C ASP A 238 -23.20 0.23 0.98
N ARG A 239 -23.21 1.55 1.25
CA ARG A 239 -22.78 2.09 2.54
C ARG A 239 -23.43 1.38 3.73
N THR A 240 -24.73 1.08 3.64
CA THR A 240 -25.49 0.46 4.73
C THR A 240 -25.13 -1.01 4.97
N GLU A 241 -24.55 -1.71 3.99
CA GLU A 241 -24.06 -3.07 4.18
C GLU A 241 -22.92 -3.13 5.21
N LEU A 242 -22.11 -2.08 5.32
CA LEU A 242 -21.06 -2.01 6.34
C LEU A 242 -21.60 -2.09 7.76
N LEU A 243 -22.82 -1.55 7.98
CA LEU A 243 -23.46 -1.48 9.30
C LEU A 243 -24.06 -2.82 9.75
N VAL A 244 -24.22 -3.74 8.82
CA VAL A 244 -24.77 -5.09 9.04
C VAL A 244 -23.79 -6.19 8.66
N ALA A 245 -22.51 -5.85 8.54
CA ALA A 245 -21.44 -6.80 8.27
C ALA A 245 -21.20 -7.73 9.46
N ASP A 246 -20.89 -9.00 9.18
CA ASP A 246 -20.50 -9.96 10.22
C ASP A 246 -19.09 -9.66 10.73
N GLU A 247 -18.17 -9.34 9.81
CA GLU A 247 -16.81 -8.89 10.10
C GLU A 247 -16.41 -7.79 9.10
N LEU A 248 -15.56 -6.86 9.55
CA LEU A 248 -14.89 -5.89 8.68
C LEU A 248 -13.39 -5.92 8.90
N GLY A 249 -12.66 -5.64 7.84
CA GLY A 249 -11.22 -5.48 7.84
C GLY A 249 -10.75 -4.62 6.69
N VAL A 250 -9.48 -4.31 6.72
CA VAL A 250 -8.78 -3.62 5.63
C VAL A 250 -7.51 -4.37 5.27
N CYS A 251 -7.07 -4.26 4.01
CA CYS A 251 -5.79 -4.82 3.59
C CYS A 251 -5.01 -3.87 2.68
N GLY A 252 -3.70 -3.87 2.84
CA GLY A 252 -2.76 -3.07 2.06
C GLY A 252 -1.33 -3.30 2.54
N THR A 253 -0.34 -2.83 1.81
CA THR A 253 1.08 -3.10 2.09
C THR A 253 1.49 -2.74 3.52
N LEU A 254 1.04 -1.59 4.04
CA LEU A 254 1.36 -1.15 5.41
C LEU A 254 0.36 -1.64 6.46
N HIS A 255 -0.90 -1.82 6.08
CA HIS A 255 -1.95 -2.35 6.95
C HIS A 255 -1.89 -3.88 7.05
N GLU A 256 -1.17 -4.54 6.13
CA GLU A 256 -1.21 -6.00 6.00
C GLU A 256 -2.67 -6.47 5.90
N VAL A 257 -3.15 -7.25 6.85
CA VAL A 257 -4.57 -7.47 7.08
C VAL A 257 -4.88 -6.95 8.48
N THR A 258 -5.72 -5.94 8.59
CA THR A 258 -6.09 -5.29 9.86
C THR A 258 -7.59 -5.41 10.08
N LEU A 259 -7.99 -5.90 11.25
CA LEU A 259 -9.39 -6.06 11.63
C LEU A 259 -10.01 -4.72 12.01
N VAL A 260 -11.31 -4.58 11.81
CA VAL A 260 -12.09 -3.40 12.21
C VAL A 260 -13.02 -3.78 13.37
N SER A 261 -12.95 -3.06 14.46
CA SER A 261 -13.75 -3.29 15.66
C SER A 261 -15.05 -2.48 15.73
N ALA A 262 -15.13 -1.41 14.94
CA ALA A 262 -16.35 -0.59 14.82
C ALA A 262 -16.36 0.20 13.52
N ILE A 263 -17.54 0.44 12.97
CA ILE A 263 -17.79 1.33 11.85
C ILE A 263 -18.83 2.39 12.27
N ASP A 264 -18.45 3.67 12.18
CA ASP A 264 -19.19 4.77 12.79
C ASP A 264 -19.49 4.45 14.27
N GLU A 265 -20.73 4.47 14.70
CA GLU A 265 -21.17 4.14 16.07
C GLU A 265 -21.45 2.65 16.28
N TYR A 266 -21.43 1.84 15.22
CA TYR A 266 -21.76 0.43 15.26
C TYR A 266 -20.54 -0.42 15.63
N LYS A 267 -20.61 -1.07 16.77
CA LYS A 267 -19.59 -2.05 17.20
C LYS A 267 -19.77 -3.36 16.44
N LEU A 268 -18.67 -3.90 15.95
CA LEU A 268 -18.60 -5.22 15.38
C LEU A 268 -18.35 -6.28 16.45
N SER A 269 -18.59 -7.54 16.13
CA SER A 269 -18.23 -8.64 17.01
C SER A 269 -16.74 -8.63 17.34
N GLU A 270 -16.39 -8.90 18.58
CA GLU A 270 -14.97 -9.10 18.97
C GLU A 270 -14.37 -10.35 18.32
N LYS A 271 -15.22 -11.29 17.90
CA LYS A 271 -14.80 -12.49 17.18
C LYS A 271 -14.86 -12.21 15.68
N SER A 272 -13.70 -12.33 15.05
CA SER A 272 -13.56 -12.24 13.58
C SER A 272 -12.94 -13.56 13.08
N PRO A 273 -13.71 -14.66 13.08
CA PRO A 273 -13.16 -15.99 12.80
C PRO A 273 -12.61 -16.12 11.38
N ILE A 274 -13.23 -15.47 10.40
CA ILE A 274 -12.81 -15.53 8.99
C ILE A 274 -11.65 -14.59 8.74
N LEU A 275 -11.81 -13.28 8.97
CA LEU A 275 -10.74 -12.31 8.70
C LEU A 275 -9.56 -12.48 9.65
N GLY A 276 -9.77 -12.92 10.90
CA GLY A 276 -8.70 -13.24 11.83
C GLY A 276 -7.84 -14.42 11.36
N ALA A 277 -8.49 -15.48 10.84
CA ALA A 277 -7.75 -16.60 10.23
C ALA A 277 -6.98 -16.18 8.97
N ILE A 278 -7.53 -15.30 8.14
CA ILE A 278 -6.85 -14.75 6.96
C ILE A 278 -5.68 -13.84 7.39
N GLN A 279 -5.84 -13.01 8.42
CA GLN A 279 -4.76 -12.20 8.99
C GLN A 279 -3.57 -13.06 9.41
N GLN A 280 -3.84 -14.12 10.17
CA GLN A 280 -2.80 -15.05 10.61
C GLN A 280 -2.11 -15.72 9.43
N ARG A 281 -2.87 -16.29 8.48
CA ARG A 281 -2.32 -16.91 7.27
C ARG A 281 -1.46 -15.94 6.45
N TYR A 282 -1.90 -14.69 6.31
CA TYR A 282 -1.14 -13.66 5.63
C TYR A 282 0.21 -13.42 6.32
N LEU A 283 0.21 -13.21 7.64
CA LEU A 283 1.41 -12.94 8.40
C LEU A 283 2.40 -14.13 8.39
N GLU A 284 1.89 -15.35 8.42
CA GLU A 284 2.70 -16.56 8.31
C GLU A 284 3.31 -16.71 6.89
N ALA A 285 2.50 -16.46 5.86
CA ALA A 285 2.93 -16.58 4.46
C ALA A 285 4.02 -15.56 4.11
N VAL A 286 3.84 -14.27 4.44
CA VAL A 286 4.82 -13.23 4.12
C VAL A 286 6.11 -13.34 4.92
N ARG A 287 6.07 -14.05 6.06
CA ARG A 287 7.24 -14.33 6.92
C ARG A 287 7.89 -15.68 6.64
N GLY A 288 7.43 -16.42 5.63
CA GLY A 288 8.00 -17.72 5.28
C GLY A 288 7.76 -18.84 6.31
N LEU A 289 6.86 -18.62 7.29
CA LEU A 289 6.50 -19.62 8.30
C LEU A 289 5.55 -20.68 7.72
N SER A 290 4.66 -20.26 6.82
CA SER A 290 3.76 -21.13 6.06
C SER A 290 3.75 -20.67 4.59
N PRO A 291 4.71 -21.14 3.77
CA PRO A 291 4.84 -20.67 2.39
C PRO A 291 3.57 -20.88 1.57
N HIS A 292 3.19 -19.89 0.79
CA HIS A 292 2.06 -19.94 -0.11
C HIS A 292 2.49 -19.51 -1.52
N PRO A 293 2.08 -20.21 -2.59
CA PRO A 293 2.58 -19.96 -3.95
C PRO A 293 2.23 -18.57 -4.50
N VAL A 294 1.22 -17.90 -3.94
CA VAL A 294 0.88 -16.52 -4.31
C VAL A 294 1.96 -15.51 -3.91
N ILE A 295 2.78 -15.82 -2.89
CA ILE A 295 3.82 -14.91 -2.40
C ILE A 295 5.09 -15.07 -3.22
N ALA A 296 5.37 -14.11 -4.08
CA ALA A 296 6.64 -14.01 -4.79
C ALA A 296 7.67 -13.28 -3.91
N PHE A 297 8.70 -13.99 -3.48
CA PHE A 297 9.80 -13.42 -2.72
C PHE A 297 10.93 -12.96 -3.63
N SER A 298 11.47 -11.77 -3.38
CA SER A 298 12.70 -11.28 -3.99
C SER A 298 13.79 -11.20 -2.94
N LEU A 299 14.84 -11.98 -3.13
CA LEU A 299 16.05 -11.94 -2.30
C LEU A 299 16.89 -10.73 -2.69
N LEU A 300 17.41 -10.03 -1.68
CA LEU A 300 18.34 -8.92 -1.86
C LEU A 300 19.75 -9.36 -1.47
N PRO A 301 20.68 -9.47 -2.43
CA PRO A 301 22.04 -9.95 -2.17
C PRO A 301 22.80 -9.10 -1.13
N SER A 302 22.64 -7.77 -1.18
CA SER A 302 23.30 -6.83 -0.25
C SER A 302 22.71 -6.83 1.16
N ALA A 303 21.52 -7.43 1.34
CA ALA A 303 20.90 -7.60 2.65
C ALA A 303 21.38 -8.86 3.40
N LYS A 304 22.36 -9.57 2.86
CA LYS A 304 23.04 -10.67 3.58
C LYS A 304 23.94 -10.06 4.62
N ILE A 305 23.71 -10.41 5.87
CA ILE A 305 24.64 -10.09 6.95
C ILE A 305 25.92 -10.89 6.68
N HIS A 306 27.04 -10.21 6.58
CA HIS A 306 28.31 -10.86 6.74
C HIS A 306 28.34 -11.44 8.15
N GLN A 307 28.27 -12.78 8.23
CA GLN A 307 28.49 -13.54 9.46
C GLN A 307 29.92 -13.31 9.97
#